data_228e22684eb9fced4761c2179e84fc76
#
_entry.id   228e22684eb9fced4761c2179e84fc76
#
_cell.length_a   1.000
_cell.length_b   1.000
_cell.length_c   1.000
_cell.angle_alpha   90.00
_cell.angle_beta   90.00
_cell.angle_gamma   90.00
#
_symmetry.space_group_name_H-M   'P 1'
#
loop_
_entity.id
_entity.type
_entity.pdbx_description
1 polymer ?
#
loop_
_entity_poly.entity_id
_entity_poly.type
_entity_poly.pdbx_seq_one_letter_code
_entity_poly.pdbx_strand_id
1 'polypeptide(L)'
;MSDLAAIRNFKRVVLKLSGEALRASGSHDNISPEIVERIACEIHGARQTADVELAIVVGGGNFWRGASASARGMDRATADYVGMLATVMN
;
A
#
# COMPACT_ATOMS: atom_id res chain seq x y z
N MET A 1 -5.50 -2.03 -21.91
CA MET A 1 -4.79 -1.55 -20.77
C MET A 1 -3.57 -0.75 -21.16
N SER A 2 -3.77 0.56 -21.23
CA SER A 2 -2.74 1.53 -21.60
C SER A 2 -1.56 1.52 -20.63
N ASP A 3 -1.77 1.13 -19.37
CA ASP A 3 -0.75 1.18 -18.32
C ASP A 3 0.39 0.19 -18.54
N LEU A 4 0.11 -0.98 -19.09
CA LEU A 4 1.14 -1.98 -19.40
C LEU A 4 2.10 -1.48 -20.50
N ALA A 5 1.57 -0.77 -21.50
CA ALA A 5 2.40 -0.20 -22.57
C ALA A 5 3.33 0.90 -22.01
N ALA A 6 2.83 1.72 -21.09
CA ALA A 6 3.63 2.75 -20.43
C ALA A 6 4.75 2.13 -19.57
N ILE A 7 4.46 1.06 -18.81
CA ILE A 7 5.42 0.37 -17.96
C ILE A 7 6.58 -0.22 -18.77
N ARG A 8 6.31 -0.72 -19.98
CA ARG A 8 7.35 -1.31 -20.85
C ARG A 8 8.48 -0.35 -21.21
N ASN A 9 8.23 0.95 -21.14
CA ASN A 9 9.23 1.96 -21.43
C ASN A 9 10.19 2.25 -20.28
N PHE A 10 9.97 1.64 -19.11
CA PHE A 10 10.77 1.85 -17.91
C PHE A 10 11.43 0.55 -17.48
N LYS A 11 12.66 0.66 -16.97
CA LYS A 11 13.39 -0.48 -16.39
C LYS A 11 13.06 -0.69 -14.92
N ARG A 12 12.74 0.38 -14.22
CA ARG A 12 12.40 0.38 -12.80
C ARG A 12 11.15 1.19 -12.56
N VAL A 13 10.27 0.65 -11.75
CA VAL A 13 8.99 1.29 -11.39
C VAL A 13 8.80 1.21 -9.89
N VAL A 14 8.32 2.28 -9.31
CA VAL A 14 7.87 2.31 -7.92
C VAL A 14 6.35 2.31 -7.92
N LEU A 15 5.77 1.30 -7.30
CA LEU A 15 4.33 1.21 -7.10
C LEU A 15 4.01 1.64 -5.68
N LYS A 16 3.16 2.65 -5.56
CA LYS A 16 2.68 3.09 -4.26
C LYS A 16 1.31 2.48 -3.99
N LEU A 17 1.19 1.81 -2.85
CA LEU A 17 -0.08 1.26 -2.36
C LEU A 17 -0.47 1.96 -1.06
N SER A 18 -1.71 2.45 -0.99
CA SER A 18 -2.28 2.89 0.27
C SER A 18 -2.43 1.69 1.20
N GLY A 19 -2.11 1.85 2.48
CA GLY A 19 -2.35 0.78 3.46
C GLY A 19 -3.82 0.38 3.52
N GLU A 20 -4.74 1.30 3.29
CA GLU A 20 -6.16 1.01 3.24
C GLU A 20 -6.56 0.08 2.10
N ALA A 21 -5.78 0.04 1.03
CA ALA A 21 -6.03 -0.88 -0.07
C ALA A 21 -5.91 -2.35 0.33
N LEU A 22 -5.28 -2.64 1.48
CA LEU A 22 -5.11 -3.99 1.99
C LEU A 22 -6.31 -4.47 2.82
N ARG A 23 -7.27 -3.61 3.11
CA ARG A 23 -8.46 -3.95 3.88
C ARG A 23 -9.62 -4.31 2.98
N ALA A 24 -10.39 -5.32 3.41
CA ALA A 24 -11.66 -5.61 2.79
C ALA A 24 -12.74 -4.68 3.35
N SER A 25 -13.64 -4.24 2.49
CA SER A 25 -14.78 -3.41 2.88
C SER A 25 -15.67 -4.19 3.86
N GLY A 26 -16.03 -3.55 4.97
CA GLY A 26 -16.89 -4.16 5.99
C GLY A 26 -16.20 -5.16 6.91
N SER A 27 -14.90 -5.41 6.74
CA SER A 27 -14.14 -6.29 7.62
C SER A 27 -13.52 -5.51 8.78
N HIS A 28 -13.37 -6.18 9.92
CA HIS A 28 -12.62 -5.65 11.07
C HIS A 28 -11.12 -5.89 10.95
N ASP A 29 -10.70 -6.76 10.03
CA ASP A 29 -9.30 -7.08 9.83
C ASP A 29 -8.58 -5.94 9.12
N ASN A 30 -7.38 -5.64 9.56
CA ASN A 30 -6.57 -4.58 8.96
C ASN A 30 -5.92 -5.02 7.64
N ILE A 31 -5.75 -6.31 7.45
CA ILE A 31 -5.22 -6.90 6.23
C ILE A 31 -6.16 -8.03 5.80
N SER A 32 -6.59 -7.98 4.55
CA SER A 32 -7.36 -9.05 3.94
C SER A 32 -6.43 -9.95 3.13
N PRO A 33 -6.26 -11.22 3.51
CA PRO A 33 -5.42 -12.14 2.73
C PRO A 33 -5.86 -12.28 1.27
N GLU A 34 -7.15 -12.24 1.02
CA GLU A 34 -7.70 -12.36 -0.34
C GLU A 34 -7.33 -11.14 -1.20
N ILE A 35 -7.38 -9.95 -0.62
CA ILE A 35 -6.98 -8.73 -1.33
C ILE A 35 -5.48 -8.72 -1.59
N VAL A 36 -4.67 -9.10 -0.61
CA VAL A 36 -3.22 -9.19 -0.77
C VAL A 36 -2.86 -10.18 -1.87
N GLU A 37 -3.49 -11.33 -1.89
CA GLU A 37 -3.27 -12.32 -2.94
C GLU A 37 -3.64 -11.78 -4.32
N ARG A 38 -4.78 -11.10 -4.43
CA ARG A 38 -5.21 -10.49 -5.70
C ARG A 38 -4.21 -9.46 -6.19
N ILE A 39 -3.75 -8.57 -5.31
CA ILE A 39 -2.76 -7.56 -5.66
C ILE A 39 -1.45 -8.22 -6.07
N ALA A 40 -1.00 -9.22 -5.35
CA ALA A 40 0.22 -9.96 -5.68
C ALA A 40 0.14 -10.63 -7.05
N CYS A 41 -1.01 -11.23 -7.37
CA CYS A 41 -1.23 -11.84 -8.68
C CYS A 41 -1.21 -10.81 -9.81
N GLU A 42 -1.82 -9.65 -9.58
CA GLU A 42 -1.80 -8.56 -10.58
C GLU A 42 -0.38 -8.05 -10.82
N ILE A 43 0.40 -7.85 -9.77
CA ILE A 43 1.79 -7.41 -9.85
C ILE A 43 2.64 -8.46 -10.58
N HIS A 44 2.48 -9.72 -10.22
CA HIS A 44 3.21 -10.82 -10.86
C HIS A 44 2.91 -10.89 -12.36
N GLY A 45 1.65 -10.80 -12.73
CA GLY A 45 1.23 -10.79 -14.12
C GLY A 45 1.82 -9.62 -14.91
N ALA A 46 1.81 -8.44 -14.32
CA ALA A 46 2.38 -7.24 -14.95
C ALA A 46 3.89 -7.39 -15.16
N ARG A 47 4.61 -7.96 -14.20
CA ARG A 47 6.06 -8.17 -14.33
C ARG A 47 6.41 -9.18 -15.41
N GLN A 48 5.61 -10.23 -15.59
CA GLN A 48 5.83 -11.20 -16.65
C GLN A 48 5.66 -10.59 -18.05
N THR A 49 4.80 -9.57 -18.16
CA THR A 49 4.53 -8.91 -19.43
C THR A 49 5.55 -7.83 -19.77
N ALA A 50 6.07 -7.12 -18.75
CA ALA A 50 6.86 -5.89 -18.91
C ALA A 50 8.21 -6.05 -18.24
N ASP A 51 8.96 -6.94 -18.21
CA ASP A 51 10.34 -7.12 -17.70
C ASP A 51 10.90 -5.85 -16.99
N VAL A 52 10.35 -5.52 -15.84
CA VAL A 52 10.75 -4.36 -15.05
C VAL A 52 11.14 -4.78 -13.64
N GLU A 53 12.07 -4.03 -13.06
CA GLU A 53 12.33 -4.08 -11.63
C GLU A 53 11.25 -3.28 -10.92
N LEU A 54 10.66 -3.83 -9.87
CA LEU A 54 9.57 -3.21 -9.15
C LEU A 54 9.90 -3.05 -7.67
N ALA A 55 9.74 -1.84 -7.17
CA ALA A 55 9.73 -1.56 -5.75
C ALA A 55 8.30 -1.17 -5.34
N ILE A 56 7.90 -1.57 -4.15
CA ILE A 56 6.56 -1.26 -3.64
C ILE A 56 6.71 -0.41 -2.38
N VAL A 57 5.97 0.70 -2.35
CA VAL A 57 5.86 1.55 -1.17
C VAL A 57 4.45 1.39 -0.62
N VAL A 58 4.34 0.96 0.63
CA VAL A 58 3.05 0.70 1.28
C VAL A 58 2.90 1.63 2.48
N GLY A 59 1.76 2.32 2.57
CA GLY A 59 1.43 3.11 3.74
C GLY A 59 0.91 2.26 4.89
N GLY A 60 0.71 2.90 6.06
CA GLY A 60 0.21 2.26 7.28
C GLY A 60 -1.24 2.61 7.64
N GLY A 61 -1.99 3.20 6.73
CA GLY A 61 -3.32 3.74 7.00
C GLY A 61 -4.39 2.71 7.38
N ASN A 62 -4.12 1.43 7.15
CA ASN A 62 -4.98 0.33 7.60
C ASN A 62 -4.83 0.05 9.11
N PHE A 63 -3.72 0.46 9.71
CA PHE A 63 -3.48 0.31 11.14
C PHE A 63 -3.62 1.63 11.90
N TRP A 64 -3.14 2.74 11.32
CA TRP A 64 -3.05 4.00 12.03
C TRP A 64 -3.06 5.19 11.08
N ARG A 65 -3.79 6.24 11.48
CA ARG A 65 -3.77 7.53 10.79
C ARG A 65 -3.47 8.64 11.78
N GLY A 66 -2.34 9.33 11.58
CA GLY A 66 -1.91 10.42 12.44
C GLY A 66 -2.90 11.58 12.47
N ALA A 67 -3.49 11.94 11.32
CA ALA A 67 -4.49 13.00 11.26
C ALA A 67 -5.73 12.69 12.10
N SER A 68 -6.23 11.45 12.04
CA SER A 68 -7.39 11.03 12.84
C SER A 68 -7.06 10.98 14.34
N ALA A 69 -5.88 10.49 14.69
CA ALA A 69 -5.44 10.43 16.08
C ALA A 69 -5.23 11.84 16.66
N SER A 70 -4.67 12.76 15.88
CA SER A 70 -4.49 14.16 16.27
C SER A 70 -5.84 14.84 16.50
N ALA A 71 -6.83 14.55 15.66
CA ALA A 71 -8.19 15.08 15.83
C ALA A 71 -8.85 14.60 17.13
N ARG A 72 -8.41 13.47 17.71
CA ARG A 72 -8.90 12.94 18.98
C ARG A 72 -8.09 13.45 20.19
N GLY A 73 -7.21 14.41 19.99
CA GLY A 73 -6.44 15.04 21.05
C GLY A 73 -5.00 14.56 21.18
N MET A 74 -4.55 13.61 20.38
CA MET A 74 -3.15 13.20 20.37
C MET A 74 -2.30 14.26 19.68
N ASP A 75 -1.09 14.52 20.22
CA ASP A 75 -0.12 15.37 19.54
C ASP A 75 0.17 14.86 18.13
N ARG A 76 0.15 15.77 17.15
CA ARG A 76 0.29 15.39 15.74
C ARG A 76 1.64 14.71 15.45
N ALA A 77 2.72 15.23 16.00
CA ALA A 77 4.04 14.65 15.79
C ALA A 77 4.11 13.23 16.34
N THR A 78 3.58 13.00 17.55
CA THR A 78 3.52 11.66 18.13
C THR A 78 2.64 10.72 17.31
N ALA A 79 1.49 11.20 16.87
CA ALA A 79 0.57 10.42 16.03
C ALA A 79 1.23 10.01 14.71
N ASP A 80 2.00 10.91 14.10
CA ASP A 80 2.72 10.63 12.86
C ASP A 80 3.85 9.62 13.07
N TYR A 81 4.56 9.67 14.20
CA TYR A 81 5.56 8.65 14.52
C TYR A 81 4.95 7.26 14.67
N VAL A 82 3.79 7.17 15.32
CA VAL A 82 3.06 5.90 15.41
C VAL A 82 2.67 5.41 14.03
N GLY A 83 2.23 6.32 13.16
CA GLY A 83 1.91 6.01 11.77
C GLY A 83 3.11 5.46 11.00
N MET A 84 4.29 6.05 11.21
CA MET A 84 5.52 5.55 10.60
C MET A 84 5.85 4.12 11.04
N LEU A 85 5.67 3.82 12.33
CA LEU A 85 5.84 2.45 12.84
C LEU A 85 4.80 1.51 12.24
N ALA A 86 3.58 1.97 12.04
CA ALA A 86 2.52 1.18 11.43
C ALA A 86 2.86 0.74 10.00
N THR A 87 3.62 1.53 9.25
CA THR A 87 4.04 1.15 7.90
C THR A 87 4.91 -0.11 7.88
N VAL A 88 5.66 -0.35 8.95
CA VAL A 88 6.54 -1.53 9.05
C VAL A 88 5.73 -2.82 9.17
N MET A 89 4.48 -2.73 9.65
CA MET A 89 3.61 -3.90 9.80
C MET A 89 3.11 -4.44 8.47
N ASN A 90 3.07 -3.63 7.44
CA ASN A 90 2.68 -4.05 6.11
C ASN A 90 3.87 -4.56 5.31
#